data_ec09297e59e8f030c3c02be8dae00669
#
_entry.id   ec09297e59e8f030c3c02be8dae00669
#
_cell.length_a   1.000
_cell.length_b   1.000
_cell.length_c   1.000
_cell.angle_alpha   90.00
_cell.angle_beta   90.00
_cell.angle_gamma   90.00
#
_symmetry.space_group_name_H-M   'P 1'
#
loop_
_entity.id
_entity.type
_entity.pdbx_description
1 polymer ?
#
loop_
_entity_poly.entity_id
_entity_poly.type
_entity_poly.pdbx_seq_one_letter_code
_entity_poly.pdbx_strand_id
1 'polypeptide(L)'
;MKKLLFLLAITFFSFISCKALPFGNGKAVTHEAWNKLLKKHVDNKGFVDYKGFIKDSNALNSYIKILSDNAPGASWTKEEKLAFWINAYNAFTIKLVTDHYPIKSIKDIGSKIQIPFVNTPWQKKFIPMGNKIIKLDDIENKILRKDFEEPRIHFSIVCASISCPKLRNEAYEASKIEAQLTDQAKAFLSDPTRNKPQENKLSHIFKWFGGDFEKNGNKKIDFINKYSPVKVDESKIEYMSYDWGLNEKK
;
A
#
# COMPACT_ATOMS: atom_id res chain seq x y z
N MET A 1 -24.44 -71.11 -22.52
CA MET A 1 -24.45 -69.77 -23.03
C MET A 1 -24.70 -68.80 -21.87
N LYS A 2 -23.66 -68.24 -21.25
CA LYS A 2 -23.79 -67.29 -20.13
C LYS A 2 -23.62 -65.87 -20.69
N LYS A 3 -24.69 -65.05 -20.56
CA LYS A 3 -24.68 -63.65 -20.95
C LYS A 3 -24.06 -62.86 -19.82
N LEU A 4 -22.90 -62.18 -20.11
CA LEU A 4 -22.22 -61.29 -19.21
C LEU A 4 -22.81 -59.89 -19.40
N LEU A 5 -23.49 -59.35 -18.37
CA LEU A 5 -23.96 -57.97 -18.34
C LEU A 5 -22.81 -57.08 -17.84
N PHE A 6 -22.34 -56.20 -18.71
CA PHE A 6 -21.43 -55.08 -18.32
C PHE A 6 -22.27 -53.94 -17.75
N LEU A 7 -22.15 -53.70 -16.44
CA LEU A 7 -22.65 -52.47 -15.83
C LEU A 7 -21.63 -51.35 -16.06
N LEU A 8 -22.02 -50.36 -16.82
CA LEU A 8 -21.26 -49.13 -16.99
C LEU A 8 -21.58 -48.21 -15.83
N ALA A 9 -20.64 -48.06 -14.89
CA ALA A 9 -20.74 -47.08 -13.82
C ALA A 9 -20.35 -45.71 -14.36
N ILE A 10 -21.33 -44.84 -14.60
CA ILE A 10 -21.11 -43.43 -14.94
C ILE A 10 -20.83 -42.67 -13.64
N THR A 11 -19.55 -42.39 -13.38
CA THR A 11 -19.15 -41.51 -12.30
C THR A 11 -19.42 -40.05 -12.67
N PHE A 12 -20.45 -39.48 -12.06
CA PHE A 12 -20.72 -38.03 -12.15
C PHE A 12 -19.64 -37.30 -11.39
N PHE A 13 -18.67 -36.75 -12.08
CA PHE A 13 -17.74 -35.75 -11.51
C PHE A 13 -18.49 -34.43 -11.36
N SER A 14 -19.00 -34.18 -10.16
CA SER A 14 -19.54 -32.87 -9.79
C SER A 14 -18.39 -31.86 -9.74
N PHE A 15 -18.24 -31.06 -10.80
CA PHE A 15 -17.42 -29.87 -10.76
C PHE A 15 -18.01 -28.92 -9.71
N ILE A 16 -17.44 -28.91 -8.50
CA ILE A 16 -17.66 -27.86 -7.54
C ILE A 16 -17.00 -26.61 -8.14
N SER A 17 -17.79 -25.84 -8.87
CA SER A 17 -17.42 -24.50 -9.29
C SER A 17 -17.21 -23.68 -8.03
N CYS A 18 -15.95 -23.44 -7.68
CA CYS A 18 -15.59 -22.50 -6.63
C CYS A 18 -16.01 -21.10 -7.13
N LYS A 19 -17.27 -20.73 -6.88
CA LYS A 19 -17.76 -19.38 -7.12
C LYS A 19 -16.89 -18.46 -6.28
N ALA A 20 -15.97 -17.72 -6.90
CA ALA A 20 -15.38 -16.56 -6.29
C ALA A 20 -16.54 -15.69 -5.77
N LEU A 21 -16.57 -15.46 -4.46
CA LEU A 21 -17.62 -14.65 -3.85
C LEU A 21 -17.62 -13.29 -4.53
N PRO A 22 -18.77 -12.71 -4.85
CA PRO A 22 -18.85 -11.42 -5.49
C PRO A 22 -18.29 -10.37 -4.53
N PHE A 23 -17.07 -9.93 -4.77
CA PHE A 23 -16.61 -8.64 -4.29
C PHE A 23 -17.56 -7.59 -4.87
N GLY A 24 -18.00 -6.64 -4.04
CA GLY A 24 -19.12 -5.75 -4.25
C GLY A 24 -19.43 -5.33 -5.69
N ASN A 25 -20.64 -5.58 -6.11
CA ASN A 25 -21.22 -5.03 -7.36
C ASN A 25 -21.62 -3.53 -7.21
N GLY A 26 -21.16 -2.87 -6.13
CA GLY A 26 -21.46 -1.47 -5.84
C GLY A 26 -20.56 -0.51 -6.62
N LYS A 27 -21.00 0.77 -6.63
CA LYS A 27 -20.16 1.89 -7.11
C LYS A 27 -18.90 2.00 -6.25
N ALA A 28 -17.82 2.52 -6.83
CA ALA A 28 -16.61 2.84 -6.10
C ALA A 28 -16.91 3.78 -4.93
N VAL A 29 -16.25 3.53 -3.80
CA VAL A 29 -16.43 4.35 -2.60
C VAL A 29 -15.79 5.72 -2.79
N THR A 30 -16.38 6.73 -2.16
CA THR A 30 -15.75 8.05 -2.06
C THR A 30 -14.74 8.04 -0.92
N HIS A 31 -13.62 8.74 -1.10
CA HIS A 31 -12.59 8.87 -0.08
C HIS A 31 -12.66 10.20 0.68
N GLU A 32 -13.80 10.91 0.62
CA GLU A 32 -13.96 12.24 1.21
C GLU A 32 -13.74 12.24 2.73
N ALA A 33 -14.26 11.24 3.44
CA ALA A 33 -14.06 11.12 4.89
C ALA A 33 -12.57 10.98 5.25
N TRP A 34 -11.83 10.20 4.48
CA TRP A 34 -10.39 10.05 4.62
C TRP A 34 -9.65 11.34 4.27
N ASN A 35 -10.04 12.00 3.20
CA ASN A 35 -9.49 13.30 2.79
C ASN A 35 -9.61 14.34 3.88
N LYS A 36 -10.77 14.42 4.57
CA LYS A 36 -10.98 15.31 5.72
C LYS A 36 -10.03 15.00 6.89
N LEU A 37 -9.85 13.72 7.22
CA LEU A 37 -8.93 13.29 8.27
C LEU A 37 -7.47 13.61 7.92
N LEU A 38 -7.05 13.33 6.68
CA LEU A 38 -5.71 13.65 6.21
C LEU A 38 -5.43 15.15 6.28
N LYS A 39 -6.33 15.99 5.79
CA LYS A 39 -6.18 17.46 5.84
C LYS A 39 -6.09 17.99 7.27
N LYS A 40 -6.78 17.36 8.22
CA LYS A 40 -6.78 17.76 9.62
C LYS A 40 -5.52 17.35 10.37
N HIS A 41 -5.01 16.13 10.10
CA HIS A 41 -4.02 15.48 10.94
C HIS A 41 -2.67 15.20 10.26
N VAL A 42 -2.51 15.54 8.99
CA VAL A 42 -1.26 15.37 8.25
C VAL A 42 -0.80 16.72 7.72
N ASP A 43 0.44 17.10 8.02
CA ASP A 43 0.99 18.34 7.50
C ASP A 43 1.52 18.22 6.05
N ASN A 44 1.94 19.33 5.46
CA ASN A 44 2.45 19.36 4.09
C ASN A 44 3.76 18.57 3.90
N LYS A 45 4.48 18.26 4.99
CA LYS A 45 5.70 17.46 5.00
C LYS A 45 5.41 15.98 5.21
N GLY A 46 4.14 15.60 5.45
CA GLY A 46 3.70 14.23 5.68
C GLY A 46 3.90 13.72 7.10
N PHE A 47 4.15 14.62 8.07
CA PHE A 47 4.15 14.27 9.49
C PHE A 47 2.72 14.15 9.99
N VAL A 48 2.49 13.17 10.86
CA VAL A 48 1.17 12.73 11.31
C VAL A 48 0.92 13.11 12.75
N ASP A 49 -0.19 13.79 13.03
CA ASP A 49 -0.73 13.96 14.37
C ASP A 49 -1.50 12.70 14.80
N TYR A 50 -0.77 11.70 15.31
CA TYR A 50 -1.39 10.45 15.78
C TYR A 50 -2.33 10.67 16.96
N LYS A 51 -2.03 11.64 17.85
CA LYS A 51 -2.94 11.99 18.97
C LYS A 51 -4.24 12.58 18.44
N GLY A 52 -4.18 13.38 17.38
CA GLY A 52 -5.35 13.89 16.68
C GLY A 52 -6.19 12.78 16.06
N PHE A 53 -5.57 11.81 15.38
CA PHE A 53 -6.27 10.64 14.87
C PHE A 53 -6.93 9.80 15.98
N ILE A 54 -6.28 9.65 17.14
CA ILE A 54 -6.86 8.96 18.30
C ILE A 54 -8.10 9.72 18.83
N LYS A 55 -8.05 11.04 18.92
CA LYS A 55 -9.23 11.86 19.30
C LYS A 55 -10.37 11.70 18.30
N ASP A 56 -10.07 11.58 17.02
CA ASP A 56 -11.05 11.39 15.93
C ASP A 56 -11.24 9.90 15.56
N SER A 57 -10.95 8.98 16.49
CA SER A 57 -10.98 7.53 16.23
C SER A 57 -12.33 7.02 15.69
N ASN A 58 -13.45 7.64 16.07
CA ASN A 58 -14.76 7.29 15.52
C ASN A 58 -14.85 7.58 14.01
N ALA A 59 -14.31 8.72 13.55
CA ALA A 59 -14.28 9.04 12.13
C ALA A 59 -13.33 8.12 11.34
N LEU A 60 -12.16 7.81 11.91
CA LEU A 60 -11.23 6.84 11.34
C LEU A 60 -11.88 5.46 11.25
N ASN A 61 -12.49 4.96 12.31
CA ASN A 61 -13.16 3.65 12.33
C ASN A 61 -14.34 3.58 11.35
N SER A 62 -15.09 4.68 11.20
CA SER A 62 -16.18 4.76 10.21
C SER A 62 -15.63 4.64 8.78
N TYR A 63 -14.51 5.31 8.46
CA TYR A 63 -13.89 5.16 7.15
C TYR A 63 -13.30 3.76 6.93
N ILE A 64 -12.64 3.20 7.94
CA ILE A 64 -12.15 1.81 7.93
C ILE A 64 -13.30 0.83 7.64
N LYS A 65 -14.47 1.04 8.26
CA LYS A 65 -15.65 0.21 8.00
C LYS A 65 -16.13 0.33 6.54
N ILE A 66 -16.16 1.55 5.98
CA ILE A 66 -16.51 1.75 4.57
C ILE A 66 -15.56 0.93 3.66
N LEU A 67 -14.25 0.96 3.92
CA LEU A 67 -13.29 0.18 3.16
C LEU A 67 -13.53 -1.33 3.31
N SER A 68 -13.75 -1.78 4.53
CA SER A 68 -13.93 -3.20 4.86
C SER A 68 -15.18 -3.80 4.20
N ASP A 69 -16.27 -3.03 4.15
CA ASP A 69 -17.55 -3.47 3.61
C ASP A 69 -17.61 -3.39 2.07
N ASN A 70 -16.70 -2.62 1.45
CA ASN A 70 -16.76 -2.31 0.01
C ASN A 70 -15.44 -2.63 -0.70
N ALA A 71 -14.93 -3.86 -0.55
CA ALA A 71 -13.77 -4.30 -1.33
C ALA A 71 -14.04 -4.15 -2.85
N PRO A 72 -13.03 -3.72 -3.64
CA PRO A 72 -13.20 -3.46 -5.06
C PRO A 72 -13.75 -4.66 -5.83
N GLY A 73 -14.80 -4.44 -6.61
CA GLY A 73 -15.43 -5.45 -7.46
C GLY A 73 -14.94 -5.40 -8.92
N ALA A 74 -15.49 -6.30 -9.75
CA ALA A 74 -15.14 -6.37 -11.16
C ALA A 74 -15.52 -5.11 -11.94
N SER A 75 -16.63 -4.45 -11.54
CA SER A 75 -17.16 -3.25 -12.19
C SER A 75 -16.33 -1.98 -11.98
N TRP A 76 -15.41 -1.99 -11.01
CA TRP A 76 -14.56 -0.82 -10.75
C TRP A 76 -13.46 -0.68 -11.80
N THR A 77 -13.16 0.56 -12.18
CA THR A 77 -12.02 0.85 -13.08
C THR A 77 -10.69 0.51 -12.40
N LYS A 78 -9.62 0.47 -13.20
CA LYS A 78 -8.27 0.26 -12.68
C LYS A 78 -7.86 1.37 -11.72
N GLU A 79 -8.20 2.62 -12.06
CA GLU A 79 -7.91 3.83 -11.30
C GLU A 79 -8.67 3.84 -9.97
N GLU A 80 -9.93 3.44 -9.96
CA GLU A 80 -10.74 3.30 -8.73
C GLU A 80 -10.15 2.24 -7.79
N LYS A 81 -9.76 1.09 -8.33
CA LYS A 81 -9.11 0.03 -7.56
C LYS A 81 -7.76 0.48 -7.00
N LEU A 82 -6.94 1.17 -7.80
CA LEU A 82 -5.63 1.66 -7.39
C LEU A 82 -5.76 2.69 -6.26
N ALA A 83 -6.63 3.69 -6.44
CA ALA A 83 -6.89 4.70 -5.42
C ALA A 83 -7.40 4.07 -4.12
N PHE A 84 -8.34 3.12 -4.22
CA PHE A 84 -8.86 2.39 -3.07
C PHE A 84 -7.75 1.68 -2.29
N TRP A 85 -6.91 0.90 -2.96
CA TRP A 85 -5.90 0.09 -2.27
C TRP A 85 -4.78 0.93 -1.66
N ILE A 86 -4.39 2.05 -2.29
CA ILE A 86 -3.44 3.00 -1.70
C ILE A 86 -4.05 3.64 -0.44
N ASN A 87 -5.29 4.14 -0.52
CA ASN A 87 -5.97 4.73 0.64
C ASN A 87 -6.19 3.70 1.75
N ALA A 88 -6.56 2.47 1.40
CA ALA A 88 -6.74 1.38 2.37
C ALA A 88 -5.43 1.08 3.11
N TYR A 89 -4.32 0.88 2.39
CA TYR A 89 -3.02 0.65 3.00
C TYR A 89 -2.67 1.77 4.00
N ASN A 90 -2.79 3.02 3.57
CA ASN A 90 -2.45 4.17 4.41
C ASN A 90 -3.38 4.30 5.62
N ALA A 91 -4.69 4.14 5.46
CA ALA A 91 -5.64 4.22 6.56
C ALA A 91 -5.45 3.09 7.59
N PHE A 92 -5.22 1.86 7.13
CA PHE A 92 -4.92 0.74 8.01
C PHE A 92 -3.54 0.85 8.67
N THR A 93 -2.55 1.47 8.03
CA THR A 93 -1.27 1.79 8.67
C THR A 93 -1.46 2.80 9.80
N ILE A 94 -2.21 3.88 9.59
CA ILE A 94 -2.58 4.83 10.66
C ILE A 94 -3.32 4.12 11.78
N LYS A 95 -4.32 3.30 11.45
CA LYS A 95 -5.07 2.49 12.45
C LYS A 95 -4.14 1.60 13.26
N LEU A 96 -3.22 0.90 12.62
CA LEU A 96 -2.27 0.02 13.30
C LEU A 96 -1.39 0.81 14.28
N VAL A 97 -0.91 1.98 13.89
CA VAL A 97 -0.10 2.84 14.77
C VAL A 97 -0.95 3.38 15.92
N THR A 98 -2.14 3.91 15.66
CA THR A 98 -3.02 4.49 16.70
C THR A 98 -3.48 3.46 17.73
N ASP A 99 -3.67 2.20 17.33
CA ASP A 99 -4.05 1.11 18.22
C ASP A 99 -2.92 0.66 19.17
N HIS A 100 -1.67 1.03 18.85
CA HIS A 100 -0.50 0.65 19.65
C HIS A 100 0.25 1.87 20.22
N TYR A 101 -0.30 3.07 20.01
CA TYR A 101 0.31 4.30 20.47
C TYR A 101 0.31 4.40 22.01
N PRO A 102 1.38 4.90 22.68
CA PRO A 102 2.58 5.48 22.07
C PRO A 102 3.65 4.45 21.69
N ILE A 103 4.26 4.63 20.52
CA ILE A 103 5.40 3.84 20.02
C ILE A 103 6.44 4.78 19.40
N LYS A 104 7.71 4.36 19.36
CA LYS A 104 8.79 5.13 18.70
C LYS A 104 8.97 4.75 17.23
N SER A 105 8.50 3.58 16.84
CA SER A 105 8.59 3.03 15.50
C SER A 105 7.45 2.06 15.26
N ILE A 106 6.97 1.94 14.02
CA ILE A 106 6.03 0.87 13.66
C ILE A 106 6.62 -0.53 13.96
N LYS A 107 7.95 -0.66 13.94
CA LYS A 107 8.65 -1.90 14.29
C LYS A 107 8.50 -2.31 15.76
N ASP A 108 8.07 -1.43 16.62
CA ASP A 108 7.80 -1.76 18.03
C ASP A 108 6.52 -2.61 18.19
N ILE A 109 5.72 -2.72 17.11
CA ILE A 109 4.46 -3.48 17.11
C ILE A 109 4.75 -4.95 16.87
N GLY A 110 4.31 -5.81 17.78
CA GLY A 110 4.43 -7.26 17.67
C GLY A 110 5.57 -7.86 18.46
N SER A 111 6.26 -8.87 17.91
CA SER A 111 7.36 -9.57 18.60
C SER A 111 8.59 -8.68 18.72
N LYS A 112 9.30 -8.76 19.87
CA LYS A 112 10.61 -8.10 20.07
C LYS A 112 11.66 -8.63 19.09
N ILE A 113 11.55 -9.89 18.70
CA ILE A 113 12.40 -10.50 17.66
C ILE A 113 11.57 -10.59 16.41
N GLN A 114 11.91 -9.80 15.41
CA GLN A 114 11.21 -9.78 14.12
C GLN A 114 12.06 -10.49 13.06
N ILE A 115 11.47 -11.50 12.44
CA ILE A 115 12.04 -12.20 11.29
C ILE A 115 11.39 -11.59 10.05
N PRO A 116 12.16 -11.01 9.10
CA PRO A 116 11.63 -10.47 7.88
C PRO A 116 10.64 -11.43 7.21
N PHE A 117 9.53 -10.92 6.70
CA PHE A 117 8.44 -11.65 6.03
C PHE A 117 7.69 -12.69 6.87
N VAL A 118 8.00 -12.85 8.18
CA VAL A 118 7.36 -13.86 9.05
C VAL A 118 6.48 -13.20 10.11
N ASN A 119 7.05 -12.32 10.95
CA ASN A 119 6.36 -11.77 12.11
C ASN A 119 6.54 -10.26 12.30
N THR A 120 6.74 -9.54 11.19
CA THR A 120 6.80 -8.07 11.20
C THR A 120 5.40 -7.47 11.37
N PRO A 121 5.27 -6.18 11.73
CA PRO A 121 3.96 -5.50 11.82
C PRO A 121 3.10 -5.66 10.57
N TRP A 122 3.72 -5.67 9.38
CA TRP A 122 3.03 -5.87 8.10
C TRP A 122 2.43 -7.28 7.93
N GLN A 123 2.92 -8.26 8.69
CA GLN A 123 2.41 -9.65 8.66
C GLN A 123 1.24 -9.87 9.63
N LYS A 124 0.91 -8.88 10.46
CA LYS A 124 -0.23 -8.97 11.38
C LYS A 124 -1.55 -8.99 10.60
N LYS A 125 -2.36 -10.03 10.82
CA LYS A 125 -3.72 -10.12 10.27
C LYS A 125 -4.67 -9.30 11.13
N PHE A 126 -5.15 -8.17 10.63
CA PHE A 126 -6.07 -7.30 11.38
C PHE A 126 -7.00 -6.49 10.47
N ILE A 127 -6.88 -6.63 9.16
CA ILE A 127 -7.64 -5.85 8.18
C ILE A 127 -8.85 -6.66 7.73
N PRO A 128 -10.07 -6.37 8.21
CA PRO A 128 -11.26 -6.99 7.65
C PRO A 128 -11.50 -6.47 6.24
N MET A 129 -11.71 -7.38 5.29
CA MET A 129 -11.94 -7.06 3.88
C MET A 129 -12.95 -8.06 3.31
N GLY A 130 -14.22 -7.68 3.27
CA GLY A 130 -15.31 -8.60 2.98
C GLY A 130 -15.31 -9.75 3.98
N ASN A 131 -15.30 -11.00 3.50
CA ASN A 131 -15.32 -12.20 4.35
C ASN A 131 -13.91 -12.69 4.78
N LYS A 132 -12.87 -11.87 4.60
CA LYS A 132 -11.50 -12.25 4.91
C LYS A 132 -10.88 -11.27 5.89
N ILE A 133 -9.89 -11.76 6.63
CA ILE A 133 -8.97 -10.89 7.39
C ILE A 133 -7.62 -10.96 6.70
N ILE A 134 -7.18 -9.83 6.17
CA ILE A 134 -5.92 -9.69 5.46
C ILE A 134 -4.92 -8.85 6.26
N LYS A 135 -3.74 -8.64 5.72
CA LYS A 135 -2.63 -7.90 6.30
C LYS A 135 -2.12 -6.82 5.35
N LEU A 136 -1.35 -5.86 5.85
CA LEU A 136 -0.75 -4.81 5.02
C LEU A 136 0.12 -5.40 3.90
N ASP A 137 0.89 -6.44 4.21
CA ASP A 137 1.70 -7.17 3.24
C ASP A 137 0.87 -7.78 2.07
N ASP A 138 -0.37 -8.21 2.34
CA ASP A 138 -1.25 -8.71 1.28
C ASP A 138 -1.67 -7.56 0.33
N ILE A 139 -1.97 -6.37 0.88
CA ILE A 139 -2.31 -5.19 0.05
C ILE A 139 -1.11 -4.78 -0.80
N GLU A 140 0.08 -4.67 -0.21
CA GLU A 140 1.28 -4.25 -0.91
C GLU A 140 1.73 -5.30 -1.93
N ASN A 141 2.01 -6.54 -1.47
CA ASN A 141 2.73 -7.51 -2.28
C ASN A 141 1.83 -8.37 -3.17
N LYS A 142 0.57 -8.64 -2.77
CA LYS A 142 -0.34 -9.51 -3.53
C LYS A 142 -1.32 -8.74 -4.40
N ILE A 143 -1.55 -7.45 -4.10
CA ILE A 143 -2.49 -6.61 -4.83
C ILE A 143 -1.75 -5.50 -5.57
N LEU A 144 -1.22 -4.50 -4.85
CA LEU A 144 -0.64 -3.31 -5.51
C LEU A 144 0.53 -3.65 -6.42
N ARG A 145 1.50 -4.45 -5.98
CA ARG A 145 2.68 -4.83 -6.77
C ARG A 145 2.39 -5.85 -7.86
N LYS A 146 1.35 -6.69 -7.68
CA LYS A 146 1.03 -7.77 -8.60
C LYS A 146 0.02 -7.36 -9.66
N ASP A 147 -1.06 -6.66 -9.27
CA ASP A 147 -2.18 -6.39 -10.14
C ASP A 147 -2.06 -5.04 -10.87
N PHE A 148 -1.13 -4.18 -10.39
CA PHE A 148 -0.87 -2.87 -10.98
C PHE A 148 0.61 -2.77 -11.38
N GLU A 149 0.88 -2.58 -12.64
CA GLU A 149 2.24 -2.33 -13.15
C GLU A 149 2.61 -0.86 -12.93
N GLU A 150 2.61 -0.42 -11.67
CA GLU A 150 2.71 0.98 -11.27
C GLU A 150 3.75 1.17 -10.16
N PRO A 151 5.05 1.36 -10.49
CA PRO A 151 6.09 1.45 -9.46
C PRO A 151 5.98 2.70 -8.58
N ARG A 152 5.22 3.73 -8.97
CA ARG A 152 4.99 4.92 -8.14
C ARG A 152 4.17 4.63 -6.88
N ILE A 153 3.58 3.44 -6.76
CA ILE A 153 2.94 3.00 -5.50
C ILE A 153 3.92 3.06 -4.33
N HIS A 154 5.21 2.77 -4.56
CA HIS A 154 6.24 2.81 -3.53
C HIS A 154 6.47 4.20 -2.93
N PHE A 155 5.95 5.25 -3.55
CA PHE A 155 5.98 6.62 -3.01
C PHE A 155 4.62 7.06 -2.48
N SER A 156 3.60 6.22 -2.60
CA SER A 156 2.20 6.53 -2.27
C SER A 156 1.69 5.77 -1.06
N ILE A 157 2.22 4.57 -0.78
CA ILE A 157 1.94 3.82 0.44
C ILE A 157 3.01 4.13 1.49
N VAL A 158 2.59 4.26 2.76
CA VAL A 158 3.44 4.81 3.83
C VAL A 158 3.55 3.84 4.99
N CYS A 159 4.79 3.54 5.37
CA CYS A 159 5.12 2.62 6.47
C CYS A 159 5.28 3.33 7.83
N ALA A 160 4.75 4.54 7.99
CA ALA A 160 4.79 5.32 9.22
C ALA A 160 6.20 5.64 9.74
N SER A 161 7.24 5.65 8.91
CA SER A 161 8.60 6.01 9.31
C SER A 161 9.08 7.33 8.71
N ILE A 162 10.10 7.94 9.34
CA ILE A 162 10.69 9.22 8.90
C ILE A 162 11.23 9.13 7.48
N SER A 163 11.93 8.04 7.14
CA SER A 163 12.51 7.85 5.79
C SER A 163 11.51 7.32 4.76
N CYS A 164 10.29 6.99 5.16
CA CYS A 164 9.21 6.65 4.24
C CYS A 164 8.85 7.85 3.35
N PRO A 165 8.31 7.65 2.15
CA PRO A 165 7.67 8.72 1.43
C PRO A 165 6.66 9.46 2.30
N LYS A 166 6.48 10.76 2.09
CA LYS A 166 5.53 11.54 2.90
C LYS A 166 4.11 10.99 2.72
N LEU A 167 3.37 10.85 3.81
CA LEU A 167 1.93 10.64 3.71
C LEU A 167 1.31 11.88 3.09
N ARG A 168 0.61 11.71 1.96
CA ARG A 168 -0.09 12.80 1.30
C ARG A 168 -1.23 13.29 2.19
N ASN A 169 -1.36 14.59 2.39
CA ASN A 169 -2.44 15.18 3.19
C ASN A 169 -3.76 15.33 2.43
N GLU A 170 -3.93 14.55 1.39
CA GLU A 170 -5.19 14.33 0.69
C GLU A 170 -5.34 12.87 0.28
N ALA A 171 -6.59 12.42 0.11
CA ALA A 171 -6.87 11.08 -0.37
C ALA A 171 -6.52 10.94 -1.85
N TYR A 172 -6.12 9.72 -2.25
CA TYR A 172 -6.00 9.38 -3.67
C TYR A 172 -7.40 9.22 -4.27
N GLU A 173 -7.61 9.81 -5.43
CA GLU A 173 -8.88 9.79 -6.17
C GLU A 173 -8.65 9.27 -7.59
N ALA A 174 -9.54 8.42 -8.08
CA ALA A 174 -9.43 7.82 -9.41
C ALA A 174 -9.24 8.88 -10.52
N SER A 175 -9.98 9.97 -10.46
CA SER A 175 -9.89 11.07 -11.43
C SER A 175 -8.60 11.87 -11.40
N LYS A 176 -7.81 11.75 -10.31
CA LYS A 176 -6.56 12.49 -10.09
C LYS A 176 -5.36 11.58 -9.96
N ILE A 177 -5.55 10.26 -10.00
CA ILE A 177 -4.54 9.27 -9.60
C ILE A 177 -3.21 9.46 -10.34
N GLU A 178 -3.25 9.70 -11.64
CA GLU A 178 -2.04 9.89 -12.45
C GLU A 178 -1.24 11.14 -12.03
N ALA A 179 -1.93 12.24 -11.81
CA ALA A 179 -1.32 13.47 -11.32
C ALA A 179 -0.77 13.31 -9.90
N GLN A 180 -1.52 12.65 -8.99
CA GLN A 180 -1.12 12.42 -7.61
C GLN A 180 0.09 11.50 -7.51
N LEU A 181 0.15 10.43 -8.30
CA LEU A 181 1.31 9.52 -8.36
C LEU A 181 2.55 10.22 -8.90
N THR A 182 2.39 11.02 -9.95
CA THR A 182 3.49 11.80 -10.54
C THR A 182 4.03 12.83 -9.55
N ASP A 183 3.15 13.55 -8.87
CA ASP A 183 3.52 14.52 -7.84
C ASP A 183 4.27 13.87 -6.67
N GLN A 184 3.78 12.72 -6.18
CA GLN A 184 4.45 11.96 -5.12
C GLN A 184 5.85 11.48 -5.53
N ALA A 185 6.02 10.99 -6.76
CA ALA A 185 7.32 10.55 -7.26
C ALA A 185 8.32 11.71 -7.31
N LYS A 186 7.90 12.85 -7.85
CA LYS A 186 8.73 14.08 -7.88
C LYS A 186 9.03 14.60 -6.48
N ALA A 187 8.02 14.68 -5.61
CA ALA A 187 8.19 15.13 -4.23
C ALA A 187 9.17 14.22 -3.46
N PHE A 188 9.06 12.89 -3.63
CA PHE A 188 9.96 11.95 -2.96
C PHE A 188 11.41 12.11 -3.42
N LEU A 189 11.66 12.17 -4.74
CA LEU A 189 13.01 12.32 -5.29
C LEU A 189 13.64 13.69 -5.03
N SER A 190 12.82 14.71 -4.78
CA SER A 190 13.28 16.07 -4.44
C SER A 190 13.44 16.31 -2.94
N ASP A 191 13.05 15.34 -2.09
CA ASP A 191 13.14 15.49 -0.63
C ASP A 191 14.57 15.18 -0.14
N PRO A 192 15.35 16.18 0.34
CA PRO A 192 16.75 16.00 0.70
C PRO A 192 16.94 15.13 1.96
N THR A 193 15.88 14.89 2.73
CA THR A 193 15.92 13.98 3.88
C THR A 193 15.84 12.52 3.47
N ARG A 194 15.36 12.23 2.26
CA ARG A 194 15.11 10.89 1.71
C ARG A 194 15.98 10.56 0.51
N ASN A 195 16.32 11.57 -0.29
CA ASN A 195 17.14 11.43 -1.49
C ASN A 195 18.02 12.67 -1.67
N LYS A 196 19.22 12.48 -2.18
CA LYS A 196 20.15 13.54 -2.60
C LYS A 196 20.65 13.22 -4.00
N PRO A 197 19.81 13.37 -5.03
CA PRO A 197 20.13 12.94 -6.39
C PRO A 197 21.36 13.68 -6.97
N GLN A 198 21.62 14.92 -6.55
CA GLN A 198 22.83 15.67 -6.91
C GLN A 198 24.13 15.03 -6.38
N GLU A 199 24.04 14.17 -5.35
CA GLU A 199 25.14 13.40 -4.79
C GLU A 199 25.08 11.92 -5.20
N ASN A 200 24.17 11.54 -6.10
CA ASN A 200 23.80 10.15 -6.45
C ASN A 200 23.39 9.29 -5.24
N LYS A 201 22.92 9.92 -4.16
CA LYS A 201 22.44 9.23 -2.95
C LYS A 201 20.93 9.09 -2.97
N LEU A 202 20.45 7.87 -2.94
CA LEU A 202 19.03 7.54 -3.06
C LEU A 202 18.53 6.75 -1.86
N SER A 203 17.22 6.79 -1.65
CA SER A 203 16.54 5.99 -0.65
C SER A 203 16.75 4.49 -0.88
N HIS A 204 16.83 3.72 0.21
CA HIS A 204 16.82 2.26 0.18
C HIS A 204 15.60 1.65 -0.53
N ILE A 205 14.50 2.39 -0.72
CA ILE A 205 13.33 1.92 -1.47
C ILE A 205 13.74 1.47 -2.88
N PHE A 206 14.63 2.21 -3.55
CA PHE A 206 15.13 1.82 -4.87
C PHE A 206 16.00 0.56 -4.88
N LYS A 207 16.55 0.17 -3.71
CA LYS A 207 17.26 -1.10 -3.53
C LYS A 207 16.30 -2.24 -3.22
N TRP A 208 15.38 -2.02 -2.26
CA TRP A 208 14.46 -3.07 -1.81
C TRP A 208 13.46 -3.48 -2.88
N PHE A 209 12.97 -2.52 -3.65
CA PHE A 209 11.94 -2.71 -4.67
C PHE A 209 12.48 -2.53 -6.11
N GLY A 210 13.80 -2.65 -6.29
CA GLY A 210 14.48 -2.41 -7.58
C GLY A 210 13.79 -3.08 -8.76
N GLY A 211 13.42 -4.35 -8.60
CA GLY A 211 12.77 -5.11 -9.67
C GLY A 211 11.39 -4.59 -10.10
N ASP A 212 10.69 -3.82 -9.25
CA ASP A 212 9.40 -3.23 -9.66
C ASP A 212 9.58 -2.05 -10.63
N PHE A 213 10.74 -1.37 -10.57
CA PHE A 213 11.11 -0.30 -11.50
C PHE A 213 11.71 -0.81 -12.82
N GLU A 214 12.04 -2.11 -12.87
CA GLU A 214 12.69 -2.76 -14.01
C GLU A 214 11.75 -3.70 -14.79
N LYS A 215 10.46 -3.75 -14.40
CA LYS A 215 9.45 -4.56 -15.10
C LYS A 215 9.31 -4.12 -16.56
N ASN A 216 8.97 -5.08 -17.42
CA ASN A 216 8.69 -4.86 -18.85
C ASN A 216 9.86 -4.27 -19.64
N GLY A 217 11.10 -4.59 -19.23
CA GLY A 217 12.31 -4.11 -19.92
C GLY A 217 12.69 -2.67 -19.62
N ASN A 218 12.00 -2.02 -18.67
CA ASN A 218 12.38 -0.69 -18.20
C ASN A 218 13.72 -0.75 -17.43
N LYS A 219 14.42 0.37 -17.37
CA LYS A 219 15.58 0.54 -16.51
C LYS A 219 15.21 1.41 -15.31
N LYS A 220 15.60 0.97 -14.12
CA LYS A 220 15.40 1.73 -12.88
C LYS A 220 15.94 3.15 -12.97
N ILE A 221 17.09 3.33 -13.61
CA ILE A 221 17.70 4.66 -13.77
C ILE A 221 16.85 5.58 -14.65
N ASP A 222 16.21 5.08 -15.69
CA ASP A 222 15.33 5.89 -16.55
C ASP A 222 14.11 6.35 -15.77
N PHE A 223 13.53 5.47 -14.94
CA PHE A 223 12.46 5.84 -14.04
C PHE A 223 12.89 6.93 -13.04
N ILE A 224 14.04 6.77 -12.39
CA ILE A 224 14.59 7.74 -11.44
C ILE A 224 14.77 9.10 -12.16
N ASN A 225 15.41 9.10 -13.31
CA ASN A 225 15.73 10.32 -14.07
C ASN A 225 14.49 11.00 -14.66
N LYS A 226 13.38 10.28 -14.80
CA LYS A 226 12.08 10.85 -15.22
C LYS A 226 11.48 11.78 -14.16
N TYR A 227 11.71 11.49 -12.87
CA TYR A 227 11.08 12.21 -11.76
C TYR A 227 12.06 12.98 -10.89
N SER A 228 13.35 12.71 -11.00
CA SER A 228 14.40 13.40 -10.27
C SER A 228 14.59 14.85 -10.78
N PRO A 229 14.88 15.82 -9.89
CA PRO A 229 15.17 17.21 -10.28
C PRO A 229 16.49 17.34 -11.03
N VAL A 230 17.41 16.39 -10.91
CA VAL A 230 18.69 16.33 -11.60
C VAL A 230 18.96 14.92 -12.10
N LYS A 231 19.81 14.80 -13.12
CA LYS A 231 20.20 13.48 -13.65
C LYS A 231 21.10 12.75 -12.67
N VAL A 232 20.76 11.51 -12.38
CA VAL A 232 21.51 10.59 -11.52
C VAL A 232 22.37 9.68 -12.38
N ASP A 233 23.63 9.46 -11.97
CA ASP A 233 24.56 8.52 -12.59
C ASP A 233 24.41 7.15 -11.94
N GLU A 234 23.91 6.17 -12.69
CA GLU A 234 23.63 4.81 -12.18
C GLU A 234 24.87 4.14 -11.59
N SER A 235 26.05 4.38 -12.18
CA SER A 235 27.31 3.78 -11.74
C SER A 235 27.80 4.28 -10.37
N LYS A 236 27.23 5.39 -9.88
CA LYS A 236 27.62 6.07 -8.64
C LYS A 236 26.54 6.01 -7.55
N ILE A 237 25.45 5.27 -7.77
CA ILE A 237 24.36 5.24 -6.80
C ILE A 237 24.81 4.65 -5.47
N GLU A 238 24.65 5.45 -4.42
CA GLU A 238 24.74 5.04 -3.03
C GLU A 238 23.36 5.07 -2.38
N TYR A 239 23.09 4.17 -1.44
CA TYR A 239 21.81 4.13 -0.73
C TYR A 239 21.94 4.72 0.67
N MET A 240 21.11 5.74 0.95
CA MET A 240 21.06 6.43 2.23
C MET A 240 20.56 5.51 3.34
N SER A 241 21.01 5.71 4.57
CA SER A 241 20.45 5.04 5.75
C SER A 241 18.95 5.28 5.86
N TYR A 242 18.22 4.31 6.42
CA TYR A 242 16.77 4.39 6.55
C TYR A 242 16.38 4.56 8.02
N ASP A 243 15.80 5.72 8.34
CA ASP A 243 15.31 6.03 9.67
C ASP A 243 13.90 5.47 9.86
N TRP A 244 13.78 4.49 10.74
CA TRP A 244 12.53 3.84 11.12
C TRP A 244 11.78 4.54 12.24
N GLY A 245 12.28 5.66 12.76
CA GLY A 245 11.56 6.49 13.72
C GLY A 245 10.18 6.87 13.19
N LEU A 246 9.20 6.98 14.11
CA LEU A 246 7.83 7.29 13.74
C LEU A 246 7.74 8.68 13.09
N ASN A 247 7.02 8.82 11.98
CA ASN A 247 6.77 10.09 11.29
C ASN A 247 5.73 10.96 12.03
N GLU A 248 5.87 11.08 13.34
CA GLU A 248 4.97 11.84 14.20
C GLU A 248 5.25 13.34 14.08
N LYS A 249 4.19 14.13 14.00
CA LYS A 249 4.24 15.58 14.10
C LYS A 249 4.62 15.98 15.54
N LYS A 250 5.71 16.70 15.66
CA LYS A 250 6.19 17.28 16.94
C LYS A 250 5.41 18.53 17.34
#